data_7f77d786afd2f33db06cd7d8314ba163
#
_entry.id   7f77d786afd2f33db06cd7d8314ba163
#
_cell.length_a   1.000
_cell.length_b   1.000
_cell.length_c   1.000
_cell.angle_alpha   90.00
_cell.angle_beta   90.00
_cell.angle_gamma   90.00
#
_symmetry.space_group_name_H-M   'P 1'
#
loop_
_entity.id
_entity.type
_entity.pdbx_description
1 polymer ?
#
loop_
_entity_poly.entity_id
_entity_poly.type
_entity_poly.pdbx_seq_one_letter_code
_entity_poly.pdbx_strand_id
1 'polypeptide(L)'
;MKKRISGVSIVIVFLLFPNLLCAQQPDEKKDWTKKGIALHEVEILGKRPMKDIGVQKTQFDSIVLKENIALSMADILTFNSSIFVKSYGRATLSTVSFRGTSASHTQVTWNGMRISNPMLGMTDFSMIPAYFIDDASLLHGTSSVNEAGGGLGGLVKLATVPSHQDGFGLQYVQGIGSFRTFDEFLRLNYGDKHWQISTRAVYQSSVNDFKFRNHDKKENVYDDKYHIVHQYYPIERNRNGAFKDLHILQEVYYNTGKGDRFGLNAWYIDSNREIPKLTSDQGEDIGYENRQREHTFRGVLSWDHTRENWKLSAKGGYIHTWMAYDYRQDVTATKSEPMTRSRSKVNTFYGQLDGEYFISDKLLFSAGVAAHQHLVYSTDRNLNKEMDDETGVSRKNDSIVYYDKGRIELSGNVSMKWQPVERLGMSLVLRGEMFGTKWAPVIPAFFVDYIISKRGNVLAKASVTRNYRFPTLNDLYFLPGGNSKLKNESGFTYEAGLSFSIGKDNAYTLSGSASWFDQHIDDWILWLPTTKGFYSPVNVKKVHAYGVEVQLGYAVALDKAWKLGLNGTFAWTP
;
A
#
# COMPACT_ATOMS: atom_id res chain seq x y z
N MET A 1 4.19 46.51 -10.50
CA MET A 1 5.23 46.04 -11.42
C MET A 1 5.00 44.54 -11.69
N LYS A 2 5.10 44.13 -12.94
CA LYS A 2 4.60 42.94 -13.56
C LYS A 2 4.93 41.61 -12.86
N LYS A 3 3.90 40.87 -12.42
CA LYS A 3 3.97 39.44 -12.08
C LYS A 3 4.03 38.63 -13.38
N ARG A 4 5.12 37.95 -13.62
CA ARG A 4 5.21 36.93 -14.66
C ARG A 4 4.51 35.65 -14.15
N ILE A 5 3.40 35.33 -14.79
CA ILE A 5 2.74 34.01 -14.72
C ILE A 5 3.53 33.12 -15.66
N SER A 6 4.29 32.17 -15.11
CA SER A 6 4.87 31.09 -15.90
C SER A 6 3.77 30.04 -16.14
N GLY A 7 3.15 30.16 -17.30
CA GLY A 7 2.22 29.14 -17.79
C GLY A 7 2.99 27.86 -18.13
N VAL A 8 2.67 26.78 -17.44
CA VAL A 8 3.00 25.43 -17.88
C VAL A 8 2.05 25.10 -19.02
N SER A 9 2.55 25.19 -20.25
CA SER A 9 1.83 24.72 -21.44
C SER A 9 1.81 23.19 -21.40
N ILE A 10 0.67 22.62 -21.04
CA ILE A 10 0.39 21.20 -21.26
C ILE A 10 0.19 21.05 -22.76
N VAL A 11 1.20 20.52 -23.43
CA VAL A 11 1.09 20.10 -24.83
C VAL A 11 0.29 18.78 -24.85
N ILE A 12 -1.03 18.92 -25.05
CA ILE A 12 -1.88 17.78 -25.40
C ILE A 12 -1.57 17.47 -26.86
N VAL A 13 -0.79 16.43 -27.08
CA VAL A 13 -0.58 15.87 -28.41
C VAL A 13 -1.87 15.14 -28.80
N PHE A 14 -2.79 15.85 -29.43
CA PHE A 14 -3.85 15.26 -30.22
C PHE A 14 -3.23 14.67 -31.48
N LEU A 15 -2.99 13.37 -31.49
CA LEU A 15 -2.83 12.64 -32.74
C LEU A 15 -4.19 12.63 -33.43
N LEU A 16 -4.36 13.56 -34.36
CA LEU A 16 -5.44 13.61 -35.33
C LEU A 16 -5.34 12.36 -36.22
N PHE A 17 -6.20 11.38 -35.99
CA PHE A 17 -6.59 10.42 -37.02
C PHE A 17 -7.79 11.00 -37.76
N PRO A 18 -7.67 11.37 -39.02
CA PRO A 18 -8.83 11.72 -39.84
C PRO A 18 -9.46 10.45 -40.40
N ASN A 19 -10.78 10.43 -40.36
CA ASN A 19 -11.67 9.56 -41.09
C ASN A 19 -11.84 8.11 -40.66
N LEU A 20 -12.98 7.93 -39.97
CA LEU A 20 -13.93 6.84 -40.26
C LEU A 20 -15.24 7.09 -39.45
N LEU A 21 -15.97 8.11 -39.86
CA LEU A 21 -17.41 8.18 -39.59
C LEU A 21 -18.11 7.28 -40.64
N CYS A 22 -18.19 5.99 -40.36
CA CYS A 22 -19.18 5.12 -40.96
C CYS A 22 -20.33 4.98 -39.96
N ALA A 23 -21.40 5.66 -40.22
CA ALA A 23 -22.69 5.43 -39.58
C ALA A 23 -23.14 4.00 -39.93
N GLN A 24 -23.00 3.07 -39.01
CA GLN A 24 -23.71 1.79 -39.06
C GLN A 24 -25.08 1.93 -38.42
N GLN A 25 -26.08 1.46 -39.14
CA GLN A 25 -27.47 1.38 -38.72
C GLN A 25 -27.64 0.64 -37.39
N PRO A 26 -28.70 0.95 -36.61
CA PRO A 26 -28.93 0.31 -35.33
C PRO A 26 -29.48 -1.09 -35.54
N ASP A 27 -28.63 -2.09 -35.48
CA ASP A 27 -29.06 -3.47 -35.32
C ASP A 27 -29.29 -3.78 -33.85
N GLU A 28 -30.48 -4.30 -33.60
CA GLU A 28 -31.01 -5.00 -32.44
C GLU A 28 -30.64 -4.47 -31.04
N LYS A 29 -31.68 -4.12 -30.31
CA LYS A 29 -31.67 -3.86 -28.87
C LYS A 29 -30.91 -4.95 -28.14
N LYS A 30 -29.60 -4.77 -27.97
CA LYS A 30 -28.80 -5.53 -27.00
C LYS A 30 -29.33 -5.19 -25.62
N ASP A 31 -30.04 -6.15 -25.06
CA ASP A 31 -30.53 -6.11 -23.68
C ASP A 31 -29.36 -6.05 -22.69
N TRP A 32 -29.02 -4.84 -22.28
CA TRP A 32 -27.93 -4.57 -21.33
C TRP A 32 -28.19 -5.14 -19.92
N THR A 33 -29.43 -5.59 -19.68
CA THR A 33 -29.81 -6.21 -18.39
C THR A 33 -29.30 -7.64 -18.25
N LYS A 34 -28.78 -8.27 -19.32
CA LYS A 34 -28.29 -9.64 -19.33
C LYS A 34 -26.80 -9.80 -19.05
N LYS A 35 -26.01 -8.74 -18.97
CA LYS A 35 -24.68 -8.80 -18.38
C LYS A 35 -24.84 -8.75 -16.86
N GLY A 36 -25.21 -9.88 -16.25
CA GLY A 36 -25.01 -10.07 -14.83
C GLY A 36 -23.54 -9.75 -14.54
N ILE A 37 -23.29 -8.81 -13.64
CA ILE A 37 -21.99 -8.66 -13.02
C ILE A 37 -21.72 -10.00 -12.37
N ALA A 38 -20.93 -10.85 -13.03
CA ALA A 38 -20.41 -12.04 -12.41
C ALA A 38 -19.58 -11.54 -11.23
N LEU A 39 -20.13 -11.60 -10.03
CA LEU A 39 -19.30 -11.67 -8.83
C LEU A 39 -18.28 -12.74 -9.18
N HIS A 40 -16.99 -12.47 -9.00
CA HIS A 40 -16.00 -13.51 -9.11
C HIS A 40 -16.49 -14.64 -8.22
N GLU A 41 -17.00 -15.65 -8.88
CA GLU A 41 -17.32 -16.91 -8.26
C GLU A 41 -16.10 -17.24 -7.41
N VAL A 42 -16.26 -17.31 -6.11
CA VAL A 42 -15.29 -18.01 -5.27
C VAL A 42 -15.24 -19.36 -5.93
N GLU A 43 -14.17 -19.63 -6.67
CA GLU A 43 -14.01 -20.89 -7.41
C GLU A 43 -14.02 -22.01 -6.39
N ILE A 44 -15.23 -22.49 -6.12
CA ILE A 44 -15.49 -23.62 -5.25
C ILE A 44 -15.05 -24.81 -6.08
N LEU A 45 -13.76 -25.17 -5.89
CA LEU A 45 -13.21 -26.45 -6.28
C LEU A 45 -12.98 -26.73 -7.77
N GLY A 46 -12.12 -25.96 -8.40
CA GLY A 46 -11.00 -26.60 -9.08
C GLY A 46 -9.98 -27.08 -8.03
N LYS A 47 -9.13 -28.06 -8.32
CA LYS A 47 -8.00 -28.44 -7.46
C LYS A 47 -7.35 -27.18 -6.91
N ARG A 48 -7.27 -27.03 -5.58
CA ARG A 48 -6.65 -25.85 -4.94
C ARG A 48 -5.29 -25.59 -5.60
N PRO A 49 -5.00 -24.34 -6.02
CA PRO A 49 -3.72 -24.04 -6.63
C PRO A 49 -2.60 -24.43 -5.66
N MET A 50 -1.66 -25.24 -6.07
CA MET A 50 -0.52 -25.65 -5.21
C MET A 50 0.22 -24.45 -4.64
N LYS A 51 0.15 -23.30 -5.32
CA LYS A 51 0.73 -22.02 -4.87
C LYS A 51 0.19 -21.53 -3.53
N ASP A 52 -1.05 -21.86 -3.19
CA ASP A 52 -1.74 -21.36 -1.99
C ASP A 52 -1.68 -22.31 -0.80
N ILE A 53 -0.87 -23.40 -0.89
CA ILE A 53 -0.69 -24.33 0.22
C ILE A 53 -0.17 -23.59 1.47
N GLY A 54 -0.93 -23.64 2.55
CA GLY A 54 -0.63 -23.05 3.86
C GLY A 54 -0.70 -21.52 3.91
N VAL A 55 -0.90 -20.82 2.79
CA VAL A 55 -0.91 -19.36 2.74
C VAL A 55 -2.18 -18.81 3.39
N GLN A 56 -2.00 -17.89 4.34
CA GLN A 56 -3.07 -17.05 4.89
C GLN A 56 -3.18 -15.78 4.05
N LYS A 57 -4.20 -15.72 3.22
CA LYS A 57 -4.44 -14.61 2.29
C LYS A 57 -5.85 -14.06 2.48
N THR A 58 -5.98 -12.73 2.57
CA THR A 58 -7.25 -12.02 2.41
C THR A 58 -7.23 -11.36 1.04
N GLN A 59 -8.21 -11.62 0.19
CA GLN A 59 -8.34 -11.02 -1.13
C GLN A 59 -9.56 -10.10 -1.16
N PHE A 60 -9.42 -8.94 -1.80
CA PHE A 60 -10.51 -8.00 -1.96
C PHE A 60 -11.22 -8.23 -3.27
N ASP A 61 -12.55 -8.18 -3.24
CA ASP A 61 -13.37 -8.22 -4.45
C ASP A 61 -13.14 -6.95 -5.29
N SER A 62 -13.11 -7.10 -6.60
CA SER A 62 -13.00 -5.99 -7.55
C SER A 62 -14.15 -4.99 -7.43
N ILE A 63 -15.31 -5.41 -6.97
CA ILE A 63 -16.47 -4.52 -6.70
C ILE A 63 -16.12 -3.57 -5.55
N VAL A 64 -15.54 -4.08 -4.46
CA VAL A 64 -15.14 -3.27 -3.31
C VAL A 64 -14.09 -2.22 -3.70
N LEU A 65 -13.12 -2.59 -4.55
CA LEU A 65 -12.10 -1.67 -5.04
C LEU A 65 -12.67 -0.53 -5.89
N LYS A 66 -13.85 -0.72 -6.49
CA LYS A 66 -14.51 0.22 -7.40
C LYS A 66 -15.86 0.73 -6.89
N GLU A 67 -16.13 0.56 -5.61
CA GLU A 67 -17.37 0.98 -4.99
C GLU A 67 -17.53 2.51 -4.99
N ASN A 68 -16.47 3.23 -4.64
CA ASN A 68 -16.50 4.68 -4.53
C ASN A 68 -15.17 5.29 -4.97
N ILE A 69 -15.24 6.22 -5.92
CA ILE A 69 -14.07 6.94 -6.46
C ILE A 69 -13.30 7.76 -5.41
N ALA A 70 -13.98 8.21 -4.36
CA ALA A 70 -13.37 9.00 -3.30
C ALA A 70 -12.49 8.18 -2.35
N LEU A 71 -12.56 6.83 -2.41
CA LEU A 71 -11.82 5.95 -1.51
C LEU A 71 -10.39 5.73 -1.97
N SER A 72 -9.47 5.83 -1.02
CA SER A 72 -8.09 5.37 -1.13
C SER A 72 -7.98 3.90 -0.71
N MET A 73 -6.82 3.29 -0.96
CA MET A 73 -6.54 1.95 -0.43
C MET A 73 -6.52 1.92 1.11
N ALA A 74 -6.23 3.03 1.79
CA ALA A 74 -6.37 3.11 3.25
C ALA A 74 -7.80 2.88 3.70
N ASP A 75 -8.77 3.49 3.01
CA ASP A 75 -10.20 3.35 3.31
C ASP A 75 -10.68 1.92 3.04
N ILE A 76 -10.31 1.35 1.88
CA ILE A 76 -10.65 -0.04 1.54
C ILE A 76 -10.14 -1.00 2.62
N LEU A 77 -8.89 -0.85 3.04
CA LEU A 77 -8.28 -1.70 4.06
C LEU A 77 -8.96 -1.53 5.42
N THR A 78 -9.35 -0.31 5.78
CA THR A 78 -10.04 -0.01 7.05
C THR A 78 -11.42 -0.68 7.12
N PHE A 79 -12.19 -0.62 6.02
CA PHE A 79 -13.57 -1.11 6.03
C PHE A 79 -13.69 -2.61 5.73
N ASN A 80 -12.69 -3.20 5.07
CA ASN A 80 -12.81 -4.56 4.53
C ASN A 80 -11.75 -5.54 5.06
N SER A 81 -10.99 -5.16 6.09
CA SER A 81 -10.00 -6.05 6.69
C SER A 81 -9.86 -5.86 8.20
N SER A 82 -9.18 -6.80 8.85
CA SER A 82 -8.88 -6.77 10.28
C SER A 82 -7.56 -6.07 10.62
N ILE A 83 -6.85 -5.52 9.63
CA ILE A 83 -5.57 -4.86 9.86
C ILE A 83 -5.77 -3.45 10.42
N PHE A 84 -4.81 -3.00 11.21
CA PHE A 84 -4.86 -1.65 11.78
C PHE A 84 -4.39 -0.61 10.77
N VAL A 85 -5.26 0.35 10.45
CA VAL A 85 -4.93 1.51 9.61
C VAL A 85 -4.90 2.75 10.48
N LYS A 86 -3.72 3.36 10.60
CA LYS A 86 -3.56 4.65 11.27
C LYS A 86 -3.68 5.74 10.22
N SER A 87 -4.79 6.48 10.26
CA SER A 87 -5.06 7.59 9.35
C SER A 87 -5.25 8.89 10.11
N TYR A 88 -4.78 9.99 9.56
CA TYR A 88 -4.96 11.34 10.10
C TYR A 88 -6.01 12.16 9.33
N GLY A 89 -6.82 11.49 8.51
CA GLY A 89 -7.87 12.08 7.69
C GLY A 89 -7.60 11.96 6.18
N ARG A 90 -8.53 12.47 5.37
CA ARG A 90 -8.44 12.37 3.92
C ARG A 90 -7.20 13.10 3.39
N ALA A 91 -6.48 12.46 2.45
CA ALA A 91 -5.24 12.93 1.84
C ALA A 91 -4.12 13.31 2.84
N THR A 92 -4.18 12.76 4.05
CA THR A 92 -3.08 12.82 5.02
C THR A 92 -2.46 11.45 5.18
N LEU A 93 -1.30 11.39 5.84
CA LEU A 93 -0.58 10.13 6.00
C LEU A 93 -1.49 9.02 6.55
N SER A 94 -1.57 7.93 5.81
CA SER A 94 -2.29 6.72 6.22
C SER A 94 -1.38 5.50 6.12
N THR A 95 -1.10 4.87 7.25
CA THR A 95 -0.19 3.74 7.35
C THR A 95 -0.89 2.49 7.84
N VAL A 96 -0.38 1.35 7.45
CA VAL A 96 -0.96 0.03 7.73
C VAL A 96 0.00 -0.79 8.57
N SER A 97 -0.53 -1.46 9.57
CA SER A 97 0.21 -2.42 10.38
C SER A 97 -0.60 -3.67 10.67
N PHE A 98 0.08 -4.81 10.66
CA PHE A 98 -0.50 -6.12 10.96
C PHE A 98 -0.22 -6.47 12.41
N ARG A 99 -1.22 -7.01 13.13
CA ARG A 99 -1.01 -7.81 14.35
C ARG A 99 -0.11 -7.16 15.38
N GLY A 100 -0.31 -5.87 15.68
CA GLY A 100 0.47 -5.13 16.66
C GLY A 100 1.89 -4.75 16.22
N THR A 101 2.28 -5.02 14.97
CA THR A 101 3.57 -4.55 14.44
C THR A 101 3.52 -3.08 14.04
N SER A 102 4.66 -2.47 13.72
CA SER A 102 4.71 -1.10 13.20
C SER A 102 4.48 -1.04 11.69
N ALA A 103 4.17 0.14 11.17
CA ALA A 103 3.98 0.35 9.74
C ALA A 103 5.21 -0.01 8.89
N SER A 104 6.42 0.13 9.45
CA SER A 104 7.66 -0.25 8.78
C SER A 104 7.92 -1.76 8.71
N HIS A 105 7.11 -2.57 9.40
CA HIS A 105 7.10 -4.03 9.29
C HIS A 105 6.18 -4.54 8.18
N THR A 106 5.35 -3.64 7.61
CA THR A 106 4.44 -3.96 6.51
C THR A 106 5.10 -3.62 5.18
N GLN A 107 5.28 -4.62 4.33
CA GLN A 107 5.74 -4.40 2.97
C GLN A 107 4.55 -4.17 2.03
N VAL A 108 4.80 -3.40 0.98
CA VAL A 108 3.78 -3.13 -0.05
C VAL A 108 4.41 -3.31 -1.41
N THR A 109 3.75 -4.09 -2.27
CA THR A 109 4.19 -4.26 -3.66
C THR A 109 3.11 -3.80 -4.63
N TRP A 110 3.53 -3.21 -5.74
CA TRP A 110 2.70 -2.92 -6.90
C TRP A 110 3.28 -3.65 -8.12
N ASN A 111 2.49 -4.52 -8.73
CA ASN A 111 2.90 -5.40 -9.83
C ASN A 111 4.17 -6.22 -9.54
N GLY A 112 4.38 -6.56 -8.25
CA GLY A 112 5.53 -7.28 -7.74
C GLY A 112 6.70 -6.39 -7.30
N MET A 113 6.78 -5.13 -7.73
CA MET A 113 7.80 -4.18 -7.30
C MET A 113 7.45 -3.59 -5.93
N ARG A 114 8.38 -3.63 -4.97
CA ARG A 114 8.22 -3.01 -3.65
C ARG A 114 8.18 -1.48 -3.78
N ILE A 115 7.12 -0.86 -3.28
CA ILE A 115 6.88 0.59 -3.35
C ILE A 115 7.03 1.31 -2.01
N SER A 116 7.37 0.60 -0.93
CA SER A 116 7.66 1.22 0.37
C SER A 116 8.86 2.15 0.28
N ASN A 117 8.75 3.33 0.89
CA ASN A 117 9.82 4.33 0.89
C ASN A 117 11.04 3.81 1.67
N PRO A 118 12.24 3.71 1.08
CA PRO A 118 13.42 3.14 1.75
C PRO A 118 13.94 4.00 2.91
N MET A 119 13.57 5.27 2.98
CA MET A 119 13.91 6.16 4.10
C MET A 119 13.13 5.79 5.36
N LEU A 120 11.81 5.57 5.20
CA LEU A 120 10.86 5.38 6.31
C LEU A 120 10.47 3.91 6.49
N GLY A 121 10.68 3.06 5.49
CA GLY A 121 10.25 1.66 5.48
C GLY A 121 8.74 1.45 5.35
N MET A 122 7.96 2.51 5.11
CA MET A 122 6.51 2.45 5.04
C MET A 122 5.95 3.06 3.75
N THR A 123 4.67 2.81 3.50
CA THR A 123 3.91 3.35 2.36
C THR A 123 2.76 4.20 2.88
N ASP A 124 2.52 5.34 2.24
CA ASP A 124 1.32 6.15 2.46
C ASP A 124 0.18 5.60 1.58
N PHE A 125 -0.79 4.94 2.20
CA PHE A 125 -1.94 4.35 1.51
C PHE A 125 -2.99 5.37 1.10
N SER A 126 -2.96 6.59 1.63
CA SER A 126 -3.81 7.69 1.15
C SER A 126 -3.45 8.12 -0.27
N MET A 127 -2.20 7.86 -0.70
CA MET A 127 -1.67 8.15 -2.03
C MET A 127 -1.96 7.06 -3.06
N ILE A 128 -2.78 6.07 -2.73
CA ILE A 128 -3.10 4.97 -3.63
C ILE A 128 -4.61 4.98 -3.90
N PRO A 129 -5.07 5.56 -5.03
CA PRO A 129 -6.48 5.52 -5.39
C PRO A 129 -6.96 4.08 -5.58
N ALA A 130 -8.04 3.69 -4.93
CA ALA A 130 -8.59 2.34 -5.05
C ALA A 130 -8.96 1.99 -6.51
N TYR A 131 -9.43 2.96 -7.27
CA TYR A 131 -9.77 2.81 -8.69
C TYR A 131 -8.60 2.47 -9.62
N PHE A 132 -7.34 2.67 -9.16
CA PHE A 132 -6.17 2.25 -9.95
C PHE A 132 -5.83 0.77 -9.76
N ILE A 133 -6.36 0.15 -8.72
CA ILE A 133 -6.02 -1.23 -8.35
C ILE A 133 -7.13 -2.16 -8.84
N ASP A 134 -6.74 -3.24 -9.52
CA ASP A 134 -7.68 -4.26 -10.00
C ASP A 134 -7.67 -5.52 -9.13
N ASP A 135 -6.52 -5.81 -8.49
CA ASP A 135 -6.36 -6.92 -7.55
C ASP A 135 -5.57 -6.44 -6.33
N ALA A 136 -6.13 -6.64 -5.16
CA ALA A 136 -5.48 -6.34 -3.89
C ALA A 136 -5.60 -7.54 -2.96
N SER A 137 -4.50 -7.89 -2.31
CA SER A 137 -4.48 -8.98 -1.34
C SER A 137 -3.52 -8.73 -0.20
N LEU A 138 -3.87 -9.26 0.98
CA LEU A 138 -3.07 -9.24 2.18
C LEU A 138 -2.48 -10.63 2.41
N LEU A 139 -1.17 -10.71 2.56
CA LEU A 139 -0.48 -11.90 3.05
C LEU A 139 -0.11 -11.65 4.51
N HIS A 140 -0.77 -12.39 5.40
CA HIS A 140 -0.61 -12.21 6.83
C HIS A 140 0.68 -12.89 7.32
N GLY A 141 1.39 -12.25 8.24
CA GLY A 141 2.50 -12.78 9.02
C GLY A 141 3.44 -13.73 8.26
N THR A 142 3.37 -15.01 8.57
CA THR A 142 4.20 -16.07 7.97
C THR A 142 4.07 -16.15 6.45
N SER A 143 2.90 -15.87 5.90
CA SER A 143 2.63 -15.99 4.46
C SER A 143 3.39 -14.98 3.61
N SER A 144 3.86 -13.88 4.19
CA SER A 144 4.67 -12.86 3.52
C SER A 144 6.03 -13.40 3.03
N VAL A 145 6.55 -14.48 3.61
CA VAL A 145 7.84 -15.10 3.24
C VAL A 145 7.82 -15.70 1.83
N ASN A 146 6.64 -16.04 1.30
CA ASN A 146 6.50 -16.59 -0.04
C ASN A 146 6.80 -15.56 -1.16
N GLU A 147 6.93 -14.29 -0.82
CA GLU A 147 7.20 -13.21 -1.78
C GLU A 147 8.53 -12.54 -1.48
N ALA A 148 9.25 -12.15 -2.52
CA ALA A 148 10.49 -11.40 -2.37
C ALA A 148 10.26 -10.09 -1.59
N GLY A 149 11.04 -9.87 -0.53
CA GLY A 149 10.90 -8.70 0.31
C GLY A 149 9.69 -8.72 1.25
N GLY A 150 9.16 -9.91 1.60
CA GLY A 150 8.09 -10.04 2.59
C GLY A 150 8.49 -9.46 3.95
N GLY A 151 7.55 -8.75 4.61
CA GLY A 151 7.77 -8.06 5.87
C GLY A 151 7.57 -8.96 7.10
N LEU A 152 8.11 -8.53 8.23
CA LEU A 152 7.95 -9.19 9.53
C LEU A 152 6.48 -9.19 9.98
N GLY A 153 5.71 -8.12 9.66
CA GLY A 153 4.28 -8.03 9.98
C GLY A 153 3.38 -8.64 8.92
N GLY A 154 3.67 -8.41 7.64
CA GLY A 154 2.86 -8.88 6.52
C GLY A 154 3.18 -8.15 5.22
N LEU A 155 2.44 -8.48 4.18
CA LEU A 155 2.61 -7.91 2.85
C LEU A 155 1.25 -7.52 2.25
N VAL A 156 1.16 -6.31 1.73
CA VAL A 156 0.06 -5.85 0.88
C VAL A 156 0.47 -5.95 -0.58
N LYS A 157 -0.20 -6.79 -1.35
CA LYS A 157 0.01 -6.94 -2.79
C LYS A 157 -1.05 -6.15 -3.52
N LEU A 158 -0.61 -5.25 -4.38
CA LEU A 158 -1.45 -4.46 -5.27
C LEU A 158 -1.08 -4.80 -6.70
N ALA A 159 -2.07 -5.04 -7.54
CA ALA A 159 -1.81 -5.31 -8.94
C ALA A 159 -2.82 -4.61 -9.85
N THR A 160 -2.34 -4.29 -11.03
CA THR A 160 -3.16 -3.91 -12.17
C THR A 160 -3.23 -5.10 -13.14
N VAL A 161 -4.43 -5.36 -13.66
CA VAL A 161 -4.69 -6.53 -14.50
C VAL A 161 -5.18 -6.07 -15.87
N PRO A 162 -4.71 -6.68 -16.96
CA PRO A 162 -5.21 -6.36 -18.30
C PRO A 162 -6.73 -6.52 -18.38
N SER A 163 -7.37 -5.58 -19.06
CA SER A 163 -8.78 -5.72 -19.42
C SER A 163 -8.88 -6.68 -20.59
N HIS A 164 -9.52 -7.81 -20.42
CA HIS A 164 -9.77 -8.78 -21.51
C HIS A 164 -10.98 -8.37 -22.39
N GLN A 165 -11.21 -7.08 -22.56
CA GLN A 165 -12.28 -6.57 -23.45
C GLN A 165 -11.71 -6.32 -24.84
N ASP A 166 -12.33 -6.90 -25.86
CA ASP A 166 -12.03 -6.59 -27.23
C ASP A 166 -12.63 -5.23 -27.64
N GLY A 167 -11.90 -4.47 -28.44
CA GLY A 167 -12.30 -3.16 -28.92
C GLY A 167 -11.96 -2.01 -27.99
N PHE A 168 -12.55 -0.87 -28.26
CA PHE A 168 -12.35 0.37 -27.50
C PHE A 168 -13.37 0.48 -26.37
N GLY A 169 -12.89 0.87 -25.20
CA GLY A 169 -13.72 1.16 -24.03
C GLY A 169 -13.37 2.49 -23.40
N LEU A 170 -14.39 3.21 -22.92
CA LEU A 170 -14.27 4.45 -22.17
C LEU A 170 -15.09 4.34 -20.90
N GLN A 171 -14.49 4.70 -19.78
CA GLN A 171 -15.16 4.84 -18.50
C GLN A 171 -14.80 6.20 -17.91
N TYR A 172 -15.81 6.97 -17.55
CA TYR A 172 -15.66 8.21 -16.80
C TYR A 172 -16.52 8.16 -15.54
N VAL A 173 -15.95 8.56 -14.42
CA VAL A 173 -16.65 8.64 -13.14
C VAL A 173 -16.32 9.98 -12.50
N GLN A 174 -17.36 10.68 -12.02
CA GLN A 174 -17.21 11.94 -11.30
C GLN A 174 -17.85 11.84 -9.93
N GLY A 175 -17.13 12.26 -8.91
CA GLY A 175 -17.60 12.46 -7.55
C GLY A 175 -17.57 13.94 -7.18
N ILE A 176 -18.67 14.41 -6.56
CA ILE A 176 -18.75 15.76 -6.00
C ILE A 176 -19.15 15.63 -4.54
N GLY A 177 -18.44 16.32 -3.67
CA GLY A 177 -18.67 16.26 -2.22
C GLY A 177 -18.62 17.62 -1.54
N SER A 178 -18.91 17.61 -0.24
CA SER A 178 -18.78 18.80 0.62
C SER A 178 -17.34 19.34 0.61
N PHE A 179 -17.17 20.57 1.06
CA PHE A 179 -15.86 21.26 1.18
C PHE A 179 -15.13 21.42 -0.15
N ARG A 180 -15.88 21.62 -1.26
CA ARG A 180 -15.38 21.74 -2.63
C ARG A 180 -14.56 20.51 -3.03
N THR A 181 -15.09 19.35 -2.76
CA THR A 181 -14.46 18.08 -3.12
C THR A 181 -14.87 17.70 -4.54
N PHE A 182 -13.86 17.41 -5.36
CA PHE A 182 -14.01 16.90 -6.72
C PHE A 182 -13.11 15.68 -6.88
N ASP A 183 -13.68 14.58 -7.33
CA ASP A 183 -13.00 13.33 -7.62
C ASP A 183 -13.35 12.91 -9.04
N GLU A 184 -12.36 12.79 -9.91
CA GLU A 184 -12.55 12.46 -11.31
C GLU A 184 -11.70 11.25 -11.67
N PHE A 185 -12.30 10.31 -12.40
CA PHE A 185 -11.63 9.15 -12.96
C PHE A 185 -11.95 9.01 -14.42
N LEU A 186 -10.92 8.83 -15.23
CA LEU A 186 -11.01 8.49 -16.64
C LEU A 186 -10.22 7.21 -16.91
N ARG A 187 -10.85 6.28 -17.63
CA ARG A 187 -10.16 5.11 -18.18
C ARG A 187 -10.47 5.01 -19.67
N LEU A 188 -9.43 4.94 -20.46
CA LEU A 188 -9.46 4.60 -21.87
C LEU A 188 -8.79 3.23 -22.02
N ASN A 189 -9.44 2.29 -22.67
CA ASN A 189 -8.85 0.99 -22.94
C ASN A 189 -9.12 0.56 -24.38
N TYR A 190 -8.15 -0.14 -24.91
CA TYR A 190 -8.22 -0.82 -26.19
C TYR A 190 -7.69 -2.23 -26.01
N GLY A 191 -8.39 -3.21 -26.57
CA GLY A 191 -7.96 -4.59 -26.54
C GLY A 191 -8.23 -5.30 -27.86
N ASP A 192 -7.33 -6.19 -28.20
CA ASP A 192 -7.50 -7.18 -29.24
C ASP A 192 -6.88 -8.51 -28.80
N LYS A 193 -6.78 -9.48 -29.71
CA LYS A 193 -6.22 -10.81 -29.45
C LYS A 193 -4.80 -10.78 -28.87
N HIS A 194 -4.00 -9.78 -29.21
CA HIS A 194 -2.58 -9.68 -28.85
C HIS A 194 -2.28 -8.51 -27.93
N TRP A 195 -2.91 -7.37 -28.17
CA TRP A 195 -2.65 -6.12 -27.46
C TRP A 195 -3.74 -5.77 -26.47
N GLN A 196 -3.33 -5.26 -25.33
CA GLN A 196 -4.22 -4.63 -24.38
C GLN A 196 -3.55 -3.38 -23.85
N ILE A 197 -4.20 -2.26 -24.06
CA ILE A 197 -3.69 -0.93 -23.71
C ILE A 197 -4.73 -0.26 -22.81
N SER A 198 -4.30 0.30 -21.69
CA SER A 198 -5.18 1.06 -20.79
C SER A 198 -4.47 2.31 -20.31
N THR A 199 -5.15 3.44 -20.41
CA THR A 199 -4.74 4.70 -19.79
C THR A 199 -5.76 5.06 -18.74
N ARG A 200 -5.32 5.29 -17.50
CA ARG A 200 -6.18 5.71 -16.39
C ARG A 200 -5.66 7.03 -15.84
N ALA A 201 -6.58 7.93 -15.53
CA ALA A 201 -6.27 9.18 -14.83
C ALA A 201 -7.22 9.34 -13.65
N VAL A 202 -6.69 9.77 -12.51
CA VAL A 202 -7.46 10.20 -11.34
C VAL A 202 -7.03 11.60 -10.99
N TYR A 203 -7.99 12.50 -10.82
CA TYR A 203 -7.77 13.81 -10.23
C TYR A 203 -8.66 13.96 -9.01
N GLN A 204 -8.06 14.32 -7.89
CA GLN A 204 -8.78 14.54 -6.64
C GLN A 204 -8.38 15.87 -6.02
N SER A 205 -9.36 16.62 -5.55
CA SER A 205 -9.11 17.89 -4.86
C SER A 205 -10.17 18.19 -3.83
N SER A 206 -9.79 18.86 -2.76
CA SER A 206 -10.70 19.38 -1.75
C SER A 206 -10.06 20.52 -0.97
N VAL A 207 -10.88 21.45 -0.49
CA VAL A 207 -10.46 22.44 0.52
C VAL A 207 -10.42 21.81 1.91
N ASN A 208 -11.26 20.80 2.13
CA ASN A 208 -11.29 19.97 3.34
C ASN A 208 -11.41 20.78 4.65
N ASP A 209 -12.16 21.90 4.62
CA ASP A 209 -12.28 22.89 5.70
C ASP A 209 -13.52 22.67 6.59
N PHE A 210 -13.83 21.40 6.91
CA PHE A 210 -14.97 21.02 7.72
C PHE A 210 -14.94 21.60 9.14
N LYS A 211 -16.12 21.79 9.72
CA LYS A 211 -16.27 22.16 11.12
C LYS A 211 -16.31 20.91 11.99
N PHE A 212 -15.66 20.96 13.14
CA PHE A 212 -15.66 19.89 14.13
C PHE A 212 -15.73 20.45 15.54
N ARG A 213 -16.25 19.66 16.47
CA ARG A 213 -16.18 19.98 17.90
C ARG A 213 -14.84 19.52 18.43
N ASN A 214 -14.03 20.47 18.93
CA ASN A 214 -12.70 20.17 19.42
C ASN A 214 -12.77 19.67 20.88
N HIS A 215 -12.66 18.35 21.06
CA HIS A 215 -12.67 17.72 22.37
C HIS A 215 -11.36 17.82 23.15
N ASP A 216 -10.28 18.25 22.50
CA ASP A 216 -8.97 18.44 23.13
C ASP A 216 -8.82 19.85 23.76
N LYS A 217 -9.78 20.74 23.49
CA LYS A 217 -9.80 22.12 23.99
C LYS A 217 -11.09 22.39 24.76
N LYS A 218 -10.96 22.98 25.94
CA LYS A 218 -12.11 23.48 26.72
C LYS A 218 -12.05 25.00 26.81
N GLU A 219 -13.16 25.64 26.51
CA GLU A 219 -13.35 27.07 26.72
C GLU A 219 -14.23 27.30 27.92
N ASN A 220 -13.89 28.32 28.69
CA ASN A 220 -14.62 28.72 29.90
C ASN A 220 -15.46 29.95 29.60
N VAL A 221 -16.70 29.92 30.07
CA VAL A 221 -17.55 31.12 30.15
C VAL A 221 -17.49 31.61 31.60
N TYR A 222 -17.19 32.91 31.78
CA TYR A 222 -17.04 33.55 33.06
C TYR A 222 -18.25 34.45 33.36
N ASP A 223 -18.61 34.57 34.62
CA ASP A 223 -19.53 35.60 35.09
C ASP A 223 -18.79 36.96 35.24
N ASP A 224 -19.56 37.99 35.66
CA ASP A 224 -19.03 39.35 35.87
C ASP A 224 -17.97 39.43 37.01
N LYS A 225 -17.84 38.37 37.80
CA LYS A 225 -16.86 38.22 38.90
C LYS A 225 -15.71 37.28 38.55
N TYR A 226 -15.57 36.93 37.25
CA TYR A 226 -14.55 36.00 36.73
C TYR A 226 -14.65 34.56 37.29
N HIS A 227 -15.83 34.11 37.77
CA HIS A 227 -16.05 32.72 38.09
C HIS A 227 -16.47 31.96 36.84
N ILE A 228 -15.97 30.72 36.69
CA ILE A 228 -16.36 29.84 35.59
C ILE A 228 -17.81 29.37 35.82
N VAL A 229 -18.72 29.81 34.97
CA VAL A 229 -20.14 29.43 35.04
C VAL A 229 -20.48 28.28 34.10
N HIS A 230 -19.70 28.11 33.04
CA HIS A 230 -19.89 27.04 32.08
C HIS A 230 -18.57 26.70 31.35
N GLN A 231 -18.42 25.42 30.99
CA GLN A 231 -17.33 24.95 30.15
C GLN A 231 -17.91 24.24 28.95
N TYR A 232 -17.35 24.50 27.77
CA TYR A 232 -17.77 23.84 26.54
C TYR A 232 -16.59 23.49 25.64
N TYR A 233 -16.85 22.55 24.72
CA TYR A 233 -15.91 22.21 23.66
C TYR A 233 -16.21 23.09 22.44
N PRO A 234 -15.27 23.93 21.98
CA PRO A 234 -15.51 24.86 20.87
C PRO A 234 -15.72 24.12 19.55
N ILE A 235 -16.50 24.76 18.67
CA ILE A 235 -16.61 24.33 17.28
C ILE A 235 -15.55 25.08 16.49
N GLU A 236 -14.60 24.36 15.99
CA GLU A 236 -13.50 24.89 15.18
C GLU A 236 -13.60 24.42 13.72
N ARG A 237 -12.78 25.01 12.86
CA ARG A 237 -12.69 24.65 11.45
C ARG A 237 -11.34 24.00 11.20
N ASN A 238 -11.34 22.86 10.47
CA ASN A 238 -10.09 22.27 9.99
C ASN A 238 -9.38 23.27 9.08
N ARG A 239 -8.18 23.66 9.45
CA ARG A 239 -7.33 24.59 8.71
C ARG A 239 -6.14 23.82 8.13
N ASN A 240 -5.64 24.27 6.97
CA ASN A 240 -4.52 23.62 6.30
C ASN A 240 -4.79 22.13 5.96
N GLY A 241 -5.97 21.86 5.44
CA GLY A 241 -6.35 20.50 5.03
C GLY A 241 -6.55 20.35 3.52
N ALA A 242 -6.29 21.39 2.74
CA ALA A 242 -6.51 21.35 1.29
C ALA A 242 -5.51 20.44 0.57
N PHE A 243 -5.98 19.76 -0.47
CA PHE A 243 -5.13 18.91 -1.29
C PHE A 243 -5.53 18.93 -2.76
N LYS A 244 -4.57 18.55 -3.61
CA LYS A 244 -4.72 18.28 -5.04
C LYS A 244 -3.80 17.16 -5.42
N ASP A 245 -4.36 16.07 -5.92
CA ASP A 245 -3.64 14.88 -6.34
C ASP A 245 -4.01 14.52 -7.78
N LEU A 246 -3.01 14.29 -8.62
CA LEU A 246 -3.16 13.80 -9.98
C LEU A 246 -2.38 12.49 -10.12
N HIS A 247 -3.05 11.46 -10.60
CA HIS A 247 -2.43 10.18 -10.92
C HIS A 247 -2.69 9.83 -12.38
N ILE A 248 -1.67 9.39 -13.08
CA ILE A 248 -1.79 8.88 -14.46
C ILE A 248 -1.11 7.51 -14.50
N LEU A 249 -1.84 6.50 -14.96
CA LEU A 249 -1.35 5.14 -15.13
C LEU A 249 -1.51 4.72 -16.59
N GLN A 250 -0.40 4.38 -17.22
CA GLN A 250 -0.37 3.79 -18.56
C GLN A 250 0.00 2.32 -18.45
N GLU A 251 -0.77 1.47 -19.10
CA GLU A 251 -0.57 0.04 -19.15
C GLU A 251 -0.56 -0.43 -20.59
N VAL A 252 0.39 -1.26 -20.94
CA VAL A 252 0.49 -1.91 -22.26
C VAL A 252 0.85 -3.36 -22.04
N TYR A 253 0.07 -4.28 -22.57
CA TYR A 253 0.34 -5.70 -22.53
C TYR A 253 0.32 -6.27 -23.94
N TYR A 254 1.27 -7.15 -24.22
CA TYR A 254 1.36 -7.88 -25.47
C TYR A 254 1.45 -9.37 -25.21
N ASN A 255 0.54 -10.14 -25.81
CA ASN A 255 0.47 -11.59 -25.70
C ASN A 255 0.80 -12.21 -27.07
N THR A 256 1.85 -13.02 -27.13
CA THR A 256 2.27 -13.66 -28.39
C THR A 256 1.34 -14.79 -28.83
N GLY A 257 0.44 -15.26 -27.96
CA GLY A 257 -0.38 -16.46 -28.17
C GLY A 257 0.42 -17.77 -28.05
N LYS A 258 1.73 -17.72 -27.79
CA LYS A 258 2.65 -18.87 -27.69
C LYS A 258 3.20 -19.09 -26.27
N GLY A 259 2.54 -18.52 -25.28
CA GLY A 259 2.92 -18.62 -23.86
C GLY A 259 3.77 -17.46 -23.35
N ASP A 260 4.14 -16.49 -24.19
CA ASP A 260 4.84 -15.28 -23.76
C ASP A 260 3.88 -14.11 -23.63
N ARG A 261 4.04 -13.38 -22.52
CA ARG A 261 3.34 -12.13 -22.25
C ARG A 261 4.33 -11.09 -21.78
N PHE A 262 4.29 -9.93 -22.42
CA PHE A 262 5.05 -8.74 -22.05
C PHE A 262 4.11 -7.71 -21.45
N GLY A 263 4.57 -6.98 -20.44
CA GLY A 263 3.82 -5.91 -19.80
C GLY A 263 4.69 -4.69 -19.53
N LEU A 264 4.13 -3.51 -19.78
CA LEU A 264 4.68 -2.22 -19.37
C LEU A 264 3.62 -1.51 -18.53
N ASN A 265 3.96 -1.13 -17.32
CA ASN A 265 3.11 -0.33 -16.45
C ASN A 265 3.90 0.89 -15.99
N ALA A 266 3.36 2.08 -16.22
CA ALA A 266 3.97 3.35 -15.85
C ALA A 266 2.96 4.21 -15.09
N TRP A 267 3.27 4.56 -13.85
CA TRP A 267 2.41 5.32 -12.94
C TRP A 267 3.10 6.61 -12.51
N TYR A 268 2.50 7.74 -12.85
CA TYR A 268 2.93 9.08 -12.43
C TYR A 268 1.98 9.64 -11.37
N ILE A 269 2.54 10.29 -10.37
CA ILE A 269 1.83 10.92 -9.25
C ILE A 269 2.34 12.34 -9.10
N ASP A 270 1.43 13.29 -9.01
CA ASP A 270 1.67 14.69 -8.64
C ASP A 270 0.74 15.05 -7.50
N SER A 271 1.29 15.27 -6.30
CA SER A 271 0.54 15.53 -5.08
C SER A 271 0.99 16.83 -4.43
N ASN A 272 0.03 17.63 -4.04
CA ASN A 272 0.24 18.86 -3.27
C ASN A 272 -0.78 18.92 -2.15
N ARG A 273 -0.32 18.71 -0.92
CA ARG A 273 -1.16 18.55 0.27
C ARG A 273 -0.75 19.50 1.37
N GLU A 274 -1.72 20.14 1.96
CA GLU A 274 -1.58 20.82 3.24
C GLU A 274 -1.75 19.81 4.37
N ILE A 275 -1.03 20.00 5.45
CA ILE A 275 -1.06 19.11 6.62
C ILE A 275 -1.65 19.89 7.80
N PRO A 276 -2.85 19.55 8.28
CA PRO A 276 -3.45 20.22 9.42
C PRO A 276 -2.65 19.98 10.71
N LYS A 277 -2.70 20.95 11.63
CA LYS A 277 -2.21 20.74 13.00
C LYS A 277 -3.06 19.71 13.74
N LEU A 278 -2.52 19.19 14.83
CA LEU A 278 -3.29 18.39 15.78
C LEU A 278 -4.47 19.21 16.34
N THR A 279 -5.54 18.53 16.75
CA THR A 279 -6.74 19.19 17.28
C THR A 279 -6.45 20.00 18.53
N SER A 280 -5.48 19.60 19.37
CA SER A 280 -4.98 20.37 20.53
C SER A 280 -4.40 21.74 20.14
N ASP A 281 -3.82 21.84 18.94
CA ASP A 281 -3.09 23.03 18.48
C ASP A 281 -3.89 23.84 17.46
N GLN A 282 -5.08 23.41 17.09
CA GLN A 282 -6.00 24.16 16.24
C GLN A 282 -6.67 25.27 17.04
N GLY A 283 -6.95 26.39 16.39
CA GLY A 283 -7.60 27.54 17.04
C GLY A 283 -6.64 28.53 17.68
N GLU A 284 -5.33 28.30 17.66
CA GLU A 284 -4.36 29.37 17.93
C GLU A 284 -4.39 30.41 16.81
N ASP A 285 -4.37 31.68 17.17
CA ASP A 285 -4.42 32.81 16.21
C ASP A 285 -3.13 32.97 15.39
N ILE A 286 -2.13 32.14 15.65
CA ILE A 286 -0.86 32.14 14.93
C ILE A 286 -1.07 31.41 13.61
N GLY A 287 -0.98 32.14 12.50
CA GLY A 287 -1.01 31.58 11.16
C GLY A 287 0.16 30.62 10.91
N TYR A 288 -0.08 29.60 10.18
CA TYR A 288 0.96 28.66 9.76
C TYR A 288 0.69 28.12 8.35
N GLU A 289 1.75 27.75 7.66
CA GLU A 289 1.71 26.96 6.41
C GLU A 289 2.44 25.65 6.66
N ASN A 290 1.78 24.53 6.45
CA ASN A 290 2.34 23.21 6.57
C ASN A 290 1.96 22.42 5.31
N ARG A 291 2.93 22.15 4.44
CA ARG A 291 2.68 21.64 3.09
C ARG A 291 3.69 20.61 2.67
N GLN A 292 3.17 19.52 2.07
CA GLN A 292 3.96 18.51 1.40
C GLN A 292 3.64 18.50 -0.10
N ARG A 293 4.69 18.45 -0.93
CA ARG A 293 4.60 18.24 -2.38
C ARG A 293 5.40 17.02 -2.75
N GLU A 294 4.83 16.20 -3.61
CA GLU A 294 5.46 14.96 -4.05
C GLU A 294 5.23 14.75 -5.55
N HIS A 295 6.31 14.40 -6.25
CA HIS A 295 6.27 13.90 -7.62
C HIS A 295 6.89 12.52 -7.63
N THR A 296 6.11 11.52 -8.00
CA THR A 296 6.58 10.13 -8.03
C THR A 296 6.30 9.52 -9.40
N PHE A 297 7.31 8.89 -9.97
CA PHE A 297 7.19 8.03 -11.14
C PHE A 297 7.53 6.59 -10.75
N ARG A 298 6.70 5.63 -11.17
CA ARG A 298 6.90 4.20 -11.01
C ARG A 298 6.75 3.53 -12.36
N GLY A 299 7.74 2.76 -12.77
CA GLY A 299 7.70 1.99 -14.01
C GLY A 299 8.05 0.53 -13.76
N VAL A 300 7.29 -0.40 -14.35
CA VAL A 300 7.55 -1.84 -14.29
C VAL A 300 7.44 -2.42 -15.69
N LEU A 301 8.48 -3.11 -16.11
CA LEU A 301 8.50 -4.01 -17.28
C LEU A 301 8.39 -5.43 -16.76
N SER A 302 7.55 -6.24 -17.40
CA SER A 302 7.40 -7.65 -17.07
C SER A 302 7.42 -8.53 -18.31
N TRP A 303 7.97 -9.72 -18.15
CA TRP A 303 7.90 -10.80 -19.11
C TRP A 303 7.53 -12.07 -18.37
N ASP A 304 6.45 -12.72 -18.78
CA ASP A 304 6.00 -14.01 -18.28
C ASP A 304 6.05 -15.01 -19.44
N HIS A 305 6.66 -16.15 -19.23
CA HIS A 305 6.67 -17.29 -20.14
C HIS A 305 6.07 -18.50 -19.45
N THR A 306 5.02 -19.07 -20.04
CA THR A 306 4.29 -20.19 -19.45
C THR A 306 4.27 -21.36 -20.42
N ARG A 307 4.63 -22.55 -19.92
CA ARG A 307 4.53 -23.85 -20.58
C ARG A 307 3.77 -24.81 -19.66
N GLU A 308 3.52 -26.02 -20.16
CA GLU A 308 2.76 -27.03 -19.41
C GLU A 308 3.31 -27.28 -18.00
N ASN A 309 4.64 -27.47 -17.89
CA ASN A 309 5.28 -27.86 -16.63
C ASN A 309 6.12 -26.78 -15.97
N TRP A 310 6.29 -25.62 -16.59
CA TRP A 310 7.09 -24.57 -15.99
C TRP A 310 6.63 -23.16 -16.38
N LYS A 311 6.91 -22.25 -15.48
CA LYS A 311 6.68 -20.82 -15.68
C LYS A 311 7.95 -20.07 -15.31
N LEU A 312 8.32 -19.10 -16.15
CA LEU A 312 9.38 -18.13 -15.88
C LEU A 312 8.78 -16.73 -15.90
N SER A 313 9.16 -15.90 -14.93
CA SER A 313 8.75 -14.50 -14.86
C SER A 313 9.96 -13.62 -14.60
N ALA A 314 10.16 -12.61 -15.43
CA ALA A 314 11.20 -11.60 -15.25
C ALA A 314 10.55 -10.22 -15.14
N LYS A 315 11.04 -9.40 -14.20
CA LYS A 315 10.57 -8.02 -14.00
C LYS A 315 11.75 -7.08 -13.82
N GLY A 316 11.62 -5.91 -14.41
CA GLY A 316 12.52 -4.78 -14.16
C GLY A 316 11.71 -3.55 -13.82
N GLY A 317 12.19 -2.71 -12.93
CA GLY A 317 11.43 -1.53 -12.52
C GLY A 317 12.29 -0.37 -12.07
N TYR A 318 11.67 0.81 -12.07
CA TYR A 318 12.28 2.05 -11.61
C TYR A 318 11.27 2.89 -10.85
N ILE A 319 11.70 3.44 -9.74
CA ILE A 319 10.94 4.44 -8.97
C ILE A 319 11.79 5.69 -8.81
N HIS A 320 11.21 6.82 -9.15
CA HIS A 320 11.75 8.14 -8.82
C HIS A 320 10.75 8.88 -7.95
N THR A 321 11.17 9.31 -6.78
CA THR A 321 10.35 10.16 -5.89
C THR A 321 11.14 11.42 -5.55
N TRP A 322 10.52 12.57 -5.80
CA TRP A 322 10.94 13.86 -5.26
C TRP A 322 9.88 14.34 -4.28
N MET A 323 10.30 14.69 -3.08
CA MET A 323 9.41 15.17 -2.02
C MET A 323 9.95 16.44 -1.41
N ALA A 324 9.07 17.40 -1.19
CA ALA A 324 9.32 18.65 -0.52
C ALA A 324 8.34 18.83 0.63
N TYR A 325 8.86 19.11 1.81
CA TYR A 325 8.08 19.44 2.98
C TYR A 325 8.49 20.84 3.45
N ASP A 326 7.51 21.75 3.57
CA ASP A 326 7.68 23.12 4.02
C ASP A 326 6.75 23.36 5.22
N TYR A 327 7.33 23.73 6.37
CA TYR A 327 6.61 24.21 7.54
C TYR A 327 7.06 25.64 7.84
N ARG A 328 6.09 26.55 7.88
CA ARG A 328 6.28 27.97 8.22
C ARG A 328 5.32 28.34 9.33
N GLN A 329 5.74 29.25 10.19
CA GLN A 329 4.93 29.78 11.28
C GLN A 329 5.01 31.29 11.28
N ASP A 330 3.88 31.96 11.48
CA ASP A 330 3.85 33.41 11.64
C ASP A 330 4.40 33.76 13.03
N VAL A 331 5.43 34.58 13.05
CA VAL A 331 6.05 35.08 14.30
C VAL A 331 5.37 36.38 14.72
N THR A 332 4.89 37.15 13.73
CA THR A 332 4.07 38.36 13.89
C THR A 332 2.99 38.37 12.81
N ALA A 333 1.98 39.24 12.94
CA ALA A 333 0.94 39.42 11.93
C ALA A 333 1.45 39.67 10.49
N THR A 334 2.69 40.14 10.36
CA THR A 334 3.31 40.51 9.06
C THR A 334 4.54 39.67 8.70
N LYS A 335 5.04 38.86 9.61
CA LYS A 335 6.29 38.10 9.42
C LYS A 335 6.06 36.60 9.64
N SER A 336 6.23 35.83 8.57
CA SER A 336 6.23 34.37 8.59
C SER A 336 7.66 33.85 8.45
N GLU A 337 8.07 32.97 9.38
CA GLU A 337 9.39 32.34 9.34
C GLU A 337 9.31 30.86 8.97
N PRO A 338 10.20 30.38 8.11
CA PRO A 338 10.29 28.97 7.81
C PRO A 338 10.93 28.22 8.98
N MET A 339 10.19 27.25 9.54
CA MET A 339 10.65 26.38 10.63
C MET A 339 11.35 25.13 10.10
N THR A 340 10.85 24.57 9.00
CA THR A 340 11.40 23.38 8.35
C THR A 340 11.27 23.52 6.83
N ARG A 341 12.31 23.12 6.10
CA ARG A 341 12.32 23.06 4.66
C ARG A 341 13.08 21.82 4.19
N SER A 342 12.41 20.69 4.20
CA SER A 342 13.00 19.39 3.83
C SER A 342 12.81 19.10 2.35
N ARG A 343 13.84 18.50 1.74
CA ARG A 343 13.84 18.05 0.35
C ARG A 343 14.48 16.67 0.27
N SER A 344 13.80 15.74 -0.37
CA SER A 344 14.37 14.41 -0.60
C SER A 344 14.18 13.94 -2.04
N LYS A 345 15.16 13.19 -2.52
CA LYS A 345 15.13 12.48 -3.81
C LYS A 345 15.46 11.02 -3.55
N VAL A 346 14.60 10.16 -4.03
CA VAL A 346 14.77 8.71 -3.95
C VAL A 346 14.72 8.13 -5.36
N ASN A 347 15.76 7.39 -5.75
CA ASN A 347 15.77 6.59 -6.95
C ASN A 347 15.90 5.12 -6.52
N THR A 348 15.04 4.26 -7.04
CA THR A 348 15.10 2.82 -6.79
C THR A 348 15.08 2.08 -8.11
N PHE A 349 16.09 1.26 -8.36
CA PHE A 349 16.12 0.29 -9.45
C PHE A 349 15.77 -1.08 -8.90
N TYR A 350 14.98 -1.82 -9.65
CA TYR A 350 14.45 -3.12 -9.26
C TYR A 350 14.65 -4.14 -10.38
N GLY A 351 15.03 -5.36 -10.01
CA GLY A 351 15.08 -6.52 -10.87
C GLY A 351 14.62 -7.76 -10.14
N GLN A 352 13.85 -8.63 -10.80
CA GLN A 352 13.36 -9.90 -10.25
C GLN A 352 13.31 -10.95 -11.34
N LEU A 353 13.66 -12.18 -10.98
CA LEU A 353 13.51 -13.37 -11.80
C LEU A 353 12.94 -14.48 -10.93
N ASP A 354 11.82 -15.06 -11.35
CA ASP A 354 11.14 -16.17 -10.68
C ASP A 354 10.94 -17.33 -11.65
N GLY A 355 11.18 -18.54 -11.19
CA GLY A 355 10.94 -19.78 -11.90
C GLY A 355 10.07 -20.73 -11.09
N GLU A 356 9.12 -21.38 -11.74
CA GLU A 356 8.26 -22.45 -11.19
C GLU A 356 8.37 -23.68 -12.07
N TYR A 357 8.53 -24.85 -11.47
CA TYR A 357 8.59 -26.12 -12.16
C TYR A 357 7.69 -27.17 -11.50
N PHE A 358 6.69 -27.61 -12.23
CA PHE A 358 5.79 -28.68 -11.82
C PHE A 358 6.44 -30.03 -12.15
N ILE A 359 7.06 -30.65 -11.13
CA ILE A 359 7.63 -32.00 -11.25
C ILE A 359 6.51 -33.02 -11.48
N SER A 360 5.36 -32.78 -10.86
CA SER A 360 4.13 -33.56 -11.05
C SER A 360 2.94 -32.71 -10.58
N ASP A 361 1.72 -33.20 -10.79
CA ASP A 361 0.50 -32.59 -10.25
C ASP A 361 0.50 -32.45 -8.72
N LYS A 362 1.44 -33.10 -8.03
CA LYS A 362 1.53 -33.15 -6.56
C LYS A 362 2.78 -32.45 -6.02
N LEU A 363 3.71 -32.03 -6.88
CA LEU A 363 4.99 -31.50 -6.46
C LEU A 363 5.40 -30.31 -7.34
N LEU A 364 5.45 -29.13 -6.72
CA LEU A 364 5.90 -27.88 -7.31
C LEU A 364 7.20 -27.43 -6.64
N PHE A 365 8.21 -27.13 -7.44
CA PHE A 365 9.41 -26.44 -7.04
C PHE A 365 9.39 -25.02 -7.58
N SER A 366 9.79 -24.03 -6.77
CA SER A 366 9.97 -22.66 -7.24
C SER A 366 11.23 -22.03 -6.66
N ALA A 367 11.86 -21.16 -7.44
CA ALA A 367 13.02 -20.38 -7.05
C ALA A 367 12.89 -18.96 -7.58
N GLY A 368 13.38 -17.99 -6.82
CA GLY A 368 13.33 -16.58 -7.21
C GLY A 368 14.51 -15.81 -6.66
N VAL A 369 14.91 -14.76 -7.39
CA VAL A 369 15.89 -13.78 -6.96
C VAL A 369 15.36 -12.39 -7.24
N ALA A 370 15.61 -11.43 -6.33
CA ALA A 370 15.26 -10.05 -6.53
C ALA A 370 16.38 -9.13 -6.01
N ALA A 371 16.55 -8.01 -6.69
CA ALA A 371 17.53 -6.98 -6.34
C ALA A 371 16.86 -5.60 -6.32
N HIS A 372 17.20 -4.77 -5.34
CA HIS A 372 16.84 -3.37 -5.28
C HIS A 372 18.12 -2.55 -5.08
N GLN A 373 18.28 -1.48 -5.83
CA GLN A 373 19.31 -0.47 -5.59
C GLN A 373 18.61 0.84 -5.26
N HIS A 374 18.77 1.29 -4.05
CA HIS A 374 18.26 2.58 -3.58
C HIS A 374 19.38 3.62 -3.60
N LEU A 375 19.07 4.81 -4.13
CA LEU A 375 19.92 6.00 -4.09
C LEU A 375 19.08 7.11 -3.46
N VAL A 376 19.48 7.58 -2.29
CA VAL A 376 18.70 8.53 -1.50
C VAL A 376 19.54 9.75 -1.15
N TYR A 377 19.00 10.92 -1.50
CA TYR A 377 19.53 12.20 -1.11
C TYR A 377 18.50 12.98 -0.31
N SER A 378 18.84 13.41 0.89
CA SER A 378 17.94 14.14 1.78
C SER A 378 18.64 15.35 2.39
N THR A 379 17.97 16.50 2.31
CA THR A 379 18.43 17.76 2.91
C THR A 379 17.34 18.36 3.75
N ASP A 380 17.73 19.11 4.78
CA ASP A 380 16.85 20.07 5.45
C ASP A 380 17.56 21.42 5.59
N ARG A 381 16.82 22.47 5.40
CA ARG A 381 17.22 23.82 5.77
C ARG A 381 16.65 24.10 7.16
N ASN A 382 17.35 23.66 8.18
CA ASN A 382 17.03 24.03 9.54
C ASN A 382 17.56 25.46 9.81
N LEU A 383 16.67 26.34 10.24
CA LEU A 383 16.99 27.74 10.48
C LEU A 383 17.53 28.02 11.88
N ASN A 384 17.51 27.03 12.78
CA ASN A 384 18.21 27.15 14.05
C ASN A 384 19.72 27.13 13.78
N LYS A 385 20.29 28.34 13.77
CA LYS A 385 21.71 28.60 13.50
C LYS A 385 22.68 27.97 14.48
N GLU A 386 22.20 27.32 15.52
CA GLU A 386 22.96 26.77 16.64
C GLU A 386 22.90 25.24 16.74
N MET A 387 22.90 24.54 15.60
CA MET A 387 23.21 23.10 15.67
C MET A 387 24.73 22.94 15.69
N ASP A 388 25.17 22.61 16.86
CA ASP A 388 26.49 22.42 17.40
C ASP A 388 27.41 21.53 16.55
N ASP A 389 28.70 21.86 16.50
CA ASP A 389 29.76 21.06 15.87
C ASP A 389 29.88 19.63 16.44
N GLU A 390 29.30 19.36 17.62
CA GLU A 390 29.25 18.03 18.24
C GLU A 390 28.38 17.01 17.46
N THR A 391 27.47 17.43 16.60
CA THR A 391 26.58 16.52 15.85
C THR A 391 27.16 16.04 14.53
N GLY A 392 28.31 16.54 14.11
CA GLY A 392 28.95 16.18 12.83
C GLY A 392 28.17 16.62 11.60
N VAL A 393 27.30 17.63 11.71
CA VAL A 393 26.46 18.14 10.63
C VAL A 393 27.27 19.09 9.76
N SER A 394 27.50 18.72 8.51
CA SER A 394 28.13 19.58 7.52
C SER A 394 27.13 20.57 6.93
N ARG A 395 27.42 21.88 7.00
CA ARG A 395 26.63 22.94 6.34
C ARG A 395 27.21 23.26 4.97
N LYS A 396 26.40 23.11 3.93
CA LYS A 396 26.71 23.61 2.60
C LYS A 396 25.55 24.50 2.13
N ASN A 397 25.83 25.80 1.94
CA ASN A 397 24.83 26.79 1.47
C ASN A 397 23.54 26.86 2.32
N ASP A 398 23.63 27.06 3.62
CA ASP A 398 22.49 27.13 4.56
C ASP A 398 21.56 25.91 4.56
N SER A 399 21.95 24.81 3.94
CA SER A 399 21.21 23.54 3.94
C SER A 399 22.03 22.48 4.66
N ILE A 400 21.35 21.71 5.50
CA ILE A 400 21.94 20.55 6.17
C ILE A 400 21.64 19.35 5.30
N VAL A 401 22.69 18.65 4.86
CA VAL A 401 22.52 17.35 4.20
C VAL A 401 22.33 16.31 5.29
N TYR A 402 21.12 15.78 5.43
CA TYR A 402 20.88 14.68 6.36
C TYR A 402 21.66 13.46 5.96
N TYR A 403 21.56 13.04 4.71
CA TYR A 403 22.43 12.03 4.15
C TYR A 403 22.30 11.92 2.62
N ASP A 404 23.37 11.43 2.02
CA ASP A 404 23.45 10.99 0.62
C ASP A 404 23.95 9.55 0.65
N LYS A 405 23.07 8.59 0.47
CA LYS A 405 23.36 7.16 0.68
C LYS A 405 22.75 6.29 -0.40
N GLY A 406 23.56 5.31 -0.84
CA GLY A 406 23.12 4.18 -1.62
C GLY A 406 23.02 2.91 -0.78
N ARG A 407 22.02 2.07 -1.07
CA ARG A 407 21.89 0.73 -0.49
C ARG A 407 21.41 -0.28 -1.52
N ILE A 408 22.16 -1.35 -1.67
CA ILE A 408 21.73 -2.52 -2.43
C ILE A 408 21.03 -3.50 -1.49
N GLU A 409 19.94 -4.10 -1.95
CA GLU A 409 19.21 -5.14 -1.25
C GLU A 409 19.05 -6.32 -2.20
N LEU A 410 19.49 -7.49 -1.79
CA LEU A 410 19.35 -8.73 -2.56
C LEU A 410 18.50 -9.71 -1.76
N SER A 411 17.64 -10.42 -2.43
CA SER A 411 16.90 -11.55 -1.84
C SER A 411 16.87 -12.72 -2.80
N GLY A 412 16.98 -13.91 -2.25
CA GLY A 412 16.82 -15.16 -2.98
C GLY A 412 15.96 -16.12 -2.18
N ASN A 413 15.07 -16.85 -2.85
CA ASN A 413 14.22 -17.83 -2.21
C ASN A 413 14.12 -19.10 -3.06
N VAL A 414 13.97 -20.22 -2.36
CA VAL A 414 13.59 -21.49 -2.94
C VAL A 414 12.42 -22.07 -2.15
N SER A 415 11.49 -22.70 -2.83
CA SER A 415 10.37 -23.35 -2.17
C SER A 415 10.01 -24.68 -2.82
N MET A 416 9.54 -25.61 -2.00
CA MET A 416 9.00 -26.88 -2.42
C MET A 416 7.59 -27.01 -1.84
N LYS A 417 6.61 -27.27 -2.71
CA LYS A 417 5.21 -27.49 -2.33
C LYS A 417 4.81 -28.90 -2.73
N TRP A 418 4.34 -29.65 -1.76
CA TRP A 418 4.02 -31.07 -1.90
C TRP A 418 2.64 -31.41 -1.39
N GLN A 419 1.87 -32.10 -2.20
CA GLN A 419 0.54 -32.61 -1.87
C GLN A 419 0.53 -34.14 -1.95
N PRO A 420 1.05 -34.86 -0.92
CA PRO A 420 1.19 -36.31 -0.96
C PRO A 420 -0.16 -37.04 -1.13
N VAL A 421 -1.18 -36.49 -0.51
CA VAL A 421 -2.57 -36.93 -0.62
C VAL A 421 -3.49 -35.76 -0.85
N GLU A 422 -4.65 -35.94 -1.45
CA GLU A 422 -5.58 -34.87 -1.80
C GLU A 422 -5.94 -33.93 -0.65
N ARG A 423 -5.90 -34.43 0.59
CA ARG A 423 -6.30 -33.67 1.78
C ARG A 423 -5.16 -32.94 2.46
N LEU A 424 -3.91 -33.31 2.22
CA LEU A 424 -2.74 -32.78 2.92
C LEU A 424 -1.83 -32.01 1.95
N GLY A 425 -1.62 -30.74 2.21
CA GLY A 425 -0.65 -29.92 1.52
C GLY A 425 0.46 -29.46 2.48
N MET A 426 1.70 -29.48 2.02
CA MET A 426 2.88 -29.00 2.76
C MET A 426 3.71 -28.08 1.89
N SER A 427 4.32 -27.06 2.48
CA SER A 427 5.25 -26.16 1.79
C SER A 427 6.43 -25.84 2.69
N LEU A 428 7.63 -25.96 2.14
CA LEU A 428 8.88 -25.51 2.75
C LEU A 428 9.43 -24.35 1.92
N VAL A 429 9.77 -23.26 2.56
CA VAL A 429 10.39 -22.09 1.94
C VAL A 429 11.70 -21.77 2.66
N LEU A 430 12.77 -21.53 1.91
CA LEU A 430 14.04 -21.03 2.41
C LEU A 430 14.34 -19.72 1.70
N ARG A 431 14.56 -18.64 2.44
CA ARG A 431 14.90 -17.32 1.91
C ARG A 431 16.19 -16.81 2.50
N GLY A 432 17.05 -16.19 1.68
CA GLY A 432 18.23 -15.45 2.07
C GLY A 432 18.08 -13.99 1.66
N GLU A 433 18.57 -13.08 2.48
CA GLU A 433 18.53 -11.63 2.21
C GLU A 433 19.84 -10.95 2.56
N MET A 434 20.20 -9.93 1.78
CA MET A 434 21.34 -9.04 2.02
C MET A 434 20.89 -7.58 1.90
N PHE A 435 21.31 -6.75 2.85
CA PHE A 435 21.06 -5.31 2.86
C PHE A 435 22.39 -4.55 3.04
N GLY A 436 22.80 -3.86 1.99
CA GLY A 436 24.15 -3.33 1.92
C GLY A 436 25.18 -4.45 2.04
N THR A 437 25.97 -4.44 3.08
CA THR A 437 26.99 -5.47 3.36
C THR A 437 26.54 -6.51 4.42
N LYS A 438 25.32 -6.37 4.95
CA LYS A 438 24.83 -7.24 6.03
C LYS A 438 23.94 -8.35 5.47
N TRP A 439 24.28 -9.59 5.76
CA TRP A 439 23.46 -10.76 5.47
C TRP A 439 22.50 -11.06 6.61
N ALA A 440 21.26 -11.41 6.28
CA ALA A 440 20.38 -12.09 7.22
C ALA A 440 20.76 -13.58 7.27
N PRO A 441 20.60 -14.23 8.42
CA PRO A 441 20.55 -15.68 8.46
C PRO A 441 19.45 -16.22 7.55
N VAL A 442 19.57 -17.48 7.13
CA VAL A 442 18.53 -18.14 6.33
C VAL A 442 17.18 -18.05 7.06
N ILE A 443 16.16 -17.66 6.32
CA ILE A 443 14.78 -17.49 6.77
C ILE A 443 13.98 -18.74 6.38
N PRO A 444 13.80 -19.71 7.28
CA PRO A 444 12.98 -20.88 7.03
C PRO A 444 11.52 -20.56 7.30
N ALA A 445 10.62 -21.12 6.46
CA ALA A 445 9.20 -21.14 6.72
C ALA A 445 8.61 -22.51 6.35
N PHE A 446 7.77 -23.05 7.21
CA PHE A 446 7.05 -24.28 6.99
C PHE A 446 5.55 -24.03 7.09
N PHE A 447 4.81 -24.58 6.14
CA PHE A 447 3.36 -24.46 6.05
C PHE A 447 2.74 -25.82 5.87
N VAL A 448 1.61 -26.02 6.49
CA VAL A 448 0.79 -27.22 6.33
C VAL A 448 -0.68 -26.81 6.26
N ASP A 449 -1.43 -27.51 5.44
CA ASP A 449 -2.88 -27.44 5.43
C ASP A 449 -3.52 -28.84 5.30
N TYR A 450 -4.71 -28.95 5.85
CA TYR A 450 -5.47 -30.18 5.85
C TYR A 450 -6.95 -29.93 5.57
N ILE A 451 -7.48 -30.57 4.53
CA ILE A 451 -8.91 -30.51 4.17
C ILE A 451 -9.70 -31.43 5.11
N ILE A 452 -10.37 -30.83 6.10
CA ILE A 452 -11.20 -31.53 7.07
C ILE A 452 -12.46 -32.06 6.37
N SER A 453 -13.13 -31.20 5.59
CA SER A 453 -14.35 -31.55 4.87
C SER A 453 -14.33 -30.97 3.45
N LYS A 454 -14.50 -31.84 2.45
CA LYS A 454 -14.64 -31.46 1.04
C LYS A 454 -15.99 -30.76 0.79
N ARG A 455 -17.09 -31.26 1.41
CA ARG A 455 -18.45 -30.71 1.20
C ARG A 455 -18.60 -29.29 1.72
N GLY A 456 -18.03 -28.99 2.88
CA GLY A 456 -18.05 -27.65 3.49
C GLY A 456 -16.82 -26.84 3.18
N ASN A 457 -15.93 -27.32 2.31
CA ASN A 457 -14.65 -26.69 2.02
C ASN A 457 -13.92 -26.20 3.29
N VAL A 458 -13.94 -27.07 4.33
CA VAL A 458 -13.33 -26.73 5.63
C VAL A 458 -11.87 -27.11 5.60
N LEU A 459 -11.01 -26.12 5.82
CA LEU A 459 -9.57 -26.23 5.70
C LEU A 459 -8.92 -25.77 7.02
N ALA A 460 -8.09 -26.64 7.61
CA ALA A 460 -7.18 -26.27 8.68
C ALA A 460 -5.83 -25.88 8.10
N LYS A 461 -5.20 -24.83 8.66
CA LYS A 461 -3.88 -24.33 8.26
C LYS A 461 -3.01 -24.17 9.50
N ALA A 462 -1.71 -24.44 9.37
CA ALA A 462 -0.72 -24.05 10.37
C ALA A 462 0.58 -23.67 9.68
N SER A 463 1.34 -22.78 10.31
CA SER A 463 2.62 -22.35 9.77
C SER A 463 3.55 -21.84 10.87
N VAL A 464 4.86 -21.93 10.59
CA VAL A 464 5.91 -21.36 11.40
C VAL A 464 6.96 -20.74 10.50
N THR A 465 7.44 -19.54 10.87
CA THR A 465 8.51 -18.88 10.14
C THR A 465 9.41 -18.09 11.06
N ARG A 466 10.66 -17.90 10.66
CA ARG A 466 11.54 -16.90 11.19
C ARG A 466 11.63 -15.75 10.19
N ASN A 467 11.39 -14.52 10.63
CA ASN A 467 11.44 -13.32 9.79
C ASN A 467 12.44 -12.31 10.34
N TYR A 468 12.88 -11.40 9.46
CA TYR A 468 13.80 -10.33 9.77
C TYR A 468 13.29 -9.01 9.23
N ARG A 469 13.69 -7.92 9.90
CA ARG A 469 13.59 -6.57 9.35
C ARG A 469 14.93 -5.87 9.52
N PHE A 470 15.40 -5.27 8.44
CA PHE A 470 16.59 -4.42 8.47
C PHE A 470 16.20 -2.99 8.85
N PRO A 471 17.09 -2.26 9.56
CA PRO A 471 16.88 -0.85 9.83
C PRO A 471 16.66 -0.06 8.54
N THR A 472 15.76 0.91 8.56
CA THR A 472 15.53 1.83 7.44
C THR A 472 16.73 2.77 7.26
N LEU A 473 16.76 3.54 6.15
CA LEU A 473 17.84 4.51 5.98
C LEU A 473 17.75 5.65 6.99
N ASN A 474 16.55 6.04 7.43
CA ASN A 474 16.40 7.02 8.52
C ASN A 474 16.84 6.45 9.87
N ASP A 475 16.53 5.17 10.16
CA ASP A 475 17.02 4.54 11.38
C ASP A 475 18.55 4.60 11.49
N LEU A 476 19.24 4.47 10.34
CA LEU A 476 20.71 4.42 10.33
C LEU A 476 21.37 5.79 10.23
N TYR A 477 20.80 6.72 9.44
CA TYR A 477 21.55 7.89 8.95
C TYR A 477 20.85 9.23 9.16
N PHE A 478 19.61 9.27 9.69
CA PHE A 478 18.89 10.53 9.93
C PHE A 478 19.67 11.42 10.91
N LEU A 479 19.80 12.70 10.62
CA LEU A 479 20.47 13.68 11.48
C LEU A 479 19.47 14.72 12.03
N PRO A 480 19.56 15.04 13.35
CA PRO A 480 20.31 14.33 14.38
C PRO A 480 19.55 13.06 14.84
N GLY A 481 20.23 12.01 15.16
CA GLY A 481 19.62 10.89 15.88
C GLY A 481 19.75 9.51 15.25
N GLY A 482 20.03 9.37 13.94
CA GLY A 482 20.24 8.06 13.32
C GLY A 482 21.35 7.25 14.01
N ASN A 483 21.21 5.93 14.01
CA ASN A 483 22.10 5.03 14.72
C ASN A 483 22.60 3.91 13.79
N SER A 484 23.82 4.05 13.27
CA SER A 484 24.46 3.07 12.39
C SER A 484 24.82 1.73 13.07
N LYS A 485 24.74 1.65 14.40
CA LYS A 485 25.05 0.46 15.20
C LYS A 485 23.83 -0.44 15.42
N LEU A 486 22.67 -0.08 14.90
CA LEU A 486 21.46 -0.89 15.03
C LEU A 486 21.66 -2.30 14.49
N LYS A 487 21.11 -3.26 15.22
CA LYS A 487 20.95 -4.65 14.79
C LYS A 487 19.66 -4.80 13.98
N ASN A 488 19.61 -5.86 13.18
CA ASN A 488 18.39 -6.27 12.53
C ASN A 488 17.38 -6.80 13.57
N GLU A 489 16.12 -6.48 13.38
CA GLU A 489 15.06 -7.15 14.12
C GLU A 489 14.90 -8.58 13.58
N SER A 490 14.64 -9.53 14.47
CA SER A 490 14.35 -10.91 14.07
C SER A 490 13.24 -11.49 14.92
N GLY A 491 12.40 -12.35 14.34
CA GLY A 491 11.29 -12.92 15.08
C GLY A 491 10.83 -14.27 14.56
N PHE A 492 10.27 -15.06 15.46
CA PHE A 492 9.51 -16.26 15.13
C PHE A 492 8.03 -15.96 15.17
N THR A 493 7.32 -16.45 14.17
CA THR A 493 5.86 -16.34 14.09
C THR A 493 5.26 -17.73 13.92
N TYR A 494 4.27 -18.04 14.74
CA TYR A 494 3.47 -19.24 14.69
C TYR A 494 2.04 -18.86 14.34
N GLU A 495 1.41 -19.62 13.46
CA GLU A 495 0.02 -19.38 13.08
C GLU A 495 -0.75 -20.69 12.97
N ALA A 496 -2.00 -20.66 13.41
CA ALA A 496 -2.96 -21.72 13.19
C ALA A 496 -4.33 -21.13 12.83
N GLY A 497 -5.03 -21.74 11.89
CA GLY A 497 -6.32 -21.19 11.44
C GLY A 497 -7.21 -22.24 10.81
N LEU A 498 -8.48 -21.86 10.76
CA LEU A 498 -9.54 -22.59 10.06
C LEU A 498 -10.19 -21.67 9.04
N SER A 499 -10.52 -22.21 7.88
CA SER A 499 -11.36 -21.50 6.91
C SER A 499 -12.42 -22.44 6.36
N PHE A 500 -13.57 -21.88 6.00
CA PHE A 500 -14.65 -22.63 5.38
C PHE A 500 -15.35 -21.77 4.33
N SER A 501 -15.97 -22.44 3.35
CA SER A 501 -16.85 -21.83 2.38
C SER A 501 -17.96 -22.83 2.04
N ILE A 502 -19.17 -22.52 2.44
CA ILE A 502 -20.36 -23.35 2.28
C ILE A 502 -21.35 -22.58 1.44
N GLY A 503 -21.88 -23.18 0.39
CA GLY A 503 -22.84 -22.49 -0.46
C GLY A 503 -23.57 -23.45 -1.38
N LYS A 504 -24.60 -22.91 -2.02
CA LYS A 504 -25.31 -23.54 -3.12
C LYS A 504 -25.24 -22.62 -4.31
N ASP A 505 -24.80 -23.16 -5.45
CA ASP A 505 -24.58 -22.41 -6.69
C ASP A 505 -25.70 -21.42 -6.95
N ASN A 506 -25.32 -20.15 -7.10
CA ASN A 506 -26.21 -19.01 -7.37
C ASN A 506 -27.31 -18.70 -6.33
N ALA A 507 -27.37 -19.38 -5.19
CA ALA A 507 -28.36 -19.11 -4.15
C ALA A 507 -27.76 -18.36 -2.96
N TYR A 508 -26.79 -18.97 -2.30
CA TYR A 508 -26.11 -18.35 -1.15
C TYR A 508 -24.67 -18.86 -1.00
N THR A 509 -23.83 -18.04 -0.40
CA THR A 509 -22.49 -18.42 0.05
C THR A 509 -22.28 -17.93 1.47
N LEU A 510 -21.85 -18.80 2.37
CA LEU A 510 -21.37 -18.47 3.69
C LEU A 510 -19.89 -18.85 3.76
N SER A 511 -19.02 -17.88 3.96
CA SER A 511 -17.59 -18.09 4.09
C SER A 511 -17.07 -17.53 5.39
N GLY A 512 -15.99 -18.08 5.90
CA GLY A 512 -15.36 -17.56 7.10
C GLY A 512 -13.96 -18.08 7.30
N SER A 513 -13.19 -17.35 8.06
CA SER A 513 -11.88 -17.76 8.56
C SER A 513 -11.68 -17.27 9.99
N ALA A 514 -10.99 -18.09 10.77
CA ALA A 514 -10.49 -17.73 12.08
C ALA A 514 -9.02 -18.12 12.15
N SER A 515 -8.16 -17.24 12.61
CA SER A 515 -6.74 -17.49 12.76
C SER A 515 -6.25 -16.99 14.11
N TRP A 516 -5.41 -17.78 14.74
CA TRP A 516 -4.60 -17.43 15.89
C TRP A 516 -3.17 -17.21 15.42
N PHE A 517 -2.50 -16.25 16.01
CA PHE A 517 -1.09 -15.98 15.78
C PHE A 517 -0.36 -15.69 17.09
N ASP A 518 0.92 -16.03 17.10
CA ASP A 518 1.85 -15.72 18.19
C ASP A 518 3.20 -15.35 17.58
N GLN A 519 3.74 -14.18 17.95
CA GLN A 519 4.92 -13.60 17.35
C GLN A 519 5.87 -13.08 18.43
N HIS A 520 7.09 -13.58 18.42
CA HIS A 520 8.18 -13.14 19.29
C HIS A 520 9.23 -12.42 18.46
N ILE A 521 9.50 -11.14 18.77
CA ILE A 521 10.44 -10.30 18.05
C ILE A 521 11.53 -9.83 18.99
N ASP A 522 12.79 -10.11 18.63
CA ASP A 522 13.97 -9.65 19.30
C ASP A 522 14.56 -8.40 18.60
N ASP A 523 15.28 -7.57 19.38
CA ASP A 523 15.97 -6.38 18.89
C ASP A 523 15.06 -5.36 18.18
N TRP A 524 13.80 -5.23 18.59
CA TRP A 524 12.83 -4.27 18.03
C TRP A 524 13.38 -2.85 18.04
N ILE A 525 13.26 -2.14 16.92
CA ILE A 525 13.76 -0.77 16.76
C ILE A 525 12.66 0.22 17.15
N LEU A 526 12.98 1.06 18.13
CA LEU A 526 12.09 2.11 18.61
C LEU A 526 12.83 3.44 18.72
N TRP A 527 12.22 4.52 18.23
CA TRP A 527 12.73 5.87 18.41
C TRP A 527 12.37 6.40 19.78
N LEU A 528 13.39 6.65 20.61
CA LEU A 528 13.23 7.16 21.96
C LEU A 528 13.85 8.55 22.12
N PRO A 529 13.28 9.41 23.00
CA PRO A 529 13.86 10.71 23.29
C PRO A 529 15.22 10.54 23.98
N THR A 530 16.17 11.35 23.58
CA THR A 530 17.50 11.44 24.21
C THR A 530 17.56 12.59 25.20
N THR A 531 18.54 12.59 26.08
CA THR A 531 18.83 13.72 26.99
C THR A 531 19.24 15.01 26.26
N LYS A 532 19.59 14.90 24.97
CA LYS A 532 19.98 16.03 24.10
C LYS A 532 18.79 16.68 23.38
N GLY A 533 17.54 16.29 23.66
CA GLY A 533 16.34 16.89 23.10
C GLY A 533 15.93 16.41 21.70
N PHE A 534 16.53 15.36 21.18
CA PHE A 534 16.13 14.73 19.92
C PHE A 534 15.86 13.23 20.13
N TYR A 535 15.14 12.61 19.17
CA TYR A 535 14.86 11.18 19.17
C TYR A 535 15.97 10.40 18.47
N SER A 536 16.30 9.21 19.01
CA SER A 536 17.25 8.29 18.39
C SER A 536 16.71 6.86 18.41
N PRO A 537 16.91 6.08 17.34
CA PRO A 537 16.45 4.69 17.30
C PRO A 537 17.42 3.79 18.08
N VAL A 538 16.84 2.91 18.87
CA VAL A 538 17.54 1.93 19.67
C VAL A 538 16.88 0.56 19.53
N ASN A 539 17.66 -0.52 19.66
CA ASN A 539 17.09 -1.85 19.78
C ASN A 539 16.60 -2.06 21.21
N VAL A 540 15.29 -2.28 21.40
CA VAL A 540 14.70 -2.72 22.66
C VAL A 540 14.72 -4.25 22.72
N LYS A 541 14.68 -4.84 23.92
CA LYS A 541 15.02 -6.26 24.09
C LYS A 541 14.07 -7.21 23.36
N LYS A 542 12.78 -7.16 23.65
CA LYS A 542 11.80 -8.12 23.12
C LYS A 542 10.41 -7.52 23.02
N VAL A 543 9.68 -7.92 21.98
CA VAL A 543 8.25 -7.65 21.80
C VAL A 543 7.54 -8.98 21.57
N HIS A 544 6.44 -9.20 22.29
CA HIS A 544 5.57 -10.35 22.11
C HIS A 544 4.19 -9.84 21.65
N ALA A 545 3.76 -10.28 20.47
CA ALA A 545 2.46 -9.95 19.90
C ALA A 545 1.70 -11.25 19.63
N TYR A 546 0.48 -11.36 20.14
CA TYR A 546 -0.38 -12.52 19.91
C TYR A 546 -1.83 -12.07 19.76
N GLY A 547 -2.67 -12.94 19.20
CA GLY A 547 -4.05 -12.55 19.02
C GLY A 547 -4.86 -13.50 18.15
N VAL A 548 -6.09 -13.06 17.87
CA VAL A 548 -7.05 -13.79 17.04
C VAL A 548 -7.64 -12.82 16.01
N GLU A 549 -7.74 -13.31 14.77
CA GLU A 549 -8.43 -12.63 13.67
C GLU A 549 -9.57 -13.50 13.19
N VAL A 550 -10.75 -12.91 12.99
CA VAL A 550 -11.95 -13.59 12.46
C VAL A 550 -12.52 -12.78 11.31
N GLN A 551 -12.89 -13.47 10.24
CA GLN A 551 -13.57 -12.87 9.10
C GLN A 551 -14.76 -13.74 8.73
N LEU A 552 -15.91 -13.13 8.51
CA LEU A 552 -17.15 -13.79 8.10
C LEU A 552 -17.76 -13.05 6.92
N GLY A 553 -18.21 -13.78 5.92
CA GLY A 553 -18.91 -13.27 4.76
C GLY A 553 -20.15 -14.09 4.47
N TYR A 554 -21.26 -13.42 4.20
CA TYR A 554 -22.50 -14.04 3.75
C TYR A 554 -23.00 -13.31 2.51
N ALA A 555 -23.26 -14.03 1.45
CA ALA A 555 -23.85 -13.51 0.25
C ALA A 555 -25.06 -14.37 -0.15
N VAL A 556 -26.17 -13.76 -0.51
CA VAL A 556 -27.38 -14.43 -0.94
C VAL A 556 -28.01 -13.71 -2.15
N ALA A 557 -28.38 -14.48 -3.15
CA ALA A 557 -29.23 -14.00 -4.24
C ALA A 557 -30.70 -14.14 -3.82
N LEU A 558 -31.36 -13.00 -3.61
CA LEU A 558 -32.80 -12.98 -3.26
C LEU A 558 -33.65 -13.30 -4.49
N ASP A 559 -33.22 -12.82 -5.64
CA ASP A 559 -33.77 -13.15 -6.96
C ASP A 559 -32.70 -12.92 -8.07
N LYS A 560 -33.12 -12.86 -9.34
CA LYS A 560 -32.20 -12.61 -10.47
C LYS A 560 -31.61 -11.17 -10.46
N ALA A 561 -32.27 -10.23 -9.80
CA ALA A 561 -31.89 -8.81 -9.79
C ALA A 561 -31.25 -8.38 -8.46
N TRP A 562 -31.59 -9.01 -7.35
CA TRP A 562 -31.17 -8.60 -6.02
C TRP A 562 -30.20 -9.58 -5.38
N LYS A 563 -29.08 -9.05 -4.93
CA LYS A 563 -28.09 -9.79 -4.12
C LYS A 563 -27.83 -9.01 -2.83
N LEU A 564 -27.77 -9.72 -1.72
CA LEU A 564 -27.40 -9.16 -0.43
C LEU A 564 -26.06 -9.75 0.00
N GLY A 565 -25.10 -8.89 0.34
CA GLY A 565 -23.81 -9.28 0.90
C GLY A 565 -23.60 -8.65 2.27
N LEU A 566 -23.13 -9.44 3.24
CA LEU A 566 -22.75 -9.01 4.58
C LEU A 566 -21.34 -9.49 4.86
N ASN A 567 -20.46 -8.58 5.25
CA ASN A 567 -19.09 -8.92 5.66
C ASN A 567 -18.81 -8.34 7.05
N GLY A 568 -18.10 -9.11 7.85
CA GLY A 568 -17.66 -8.70 9.18
C GLY A 568 -16.24 -9.17 9.45
N THR A 569 -15.44 -8.31 10.06
CA THR A 569 -14.08 -8.62 10.49
C THR A 569 -13.90 -8.28 11.95
N PHE A 570 -13.15 -9.10 12.65
CA PHE A 570 -12.78 -8.89 14.04
C PHE A 570 -11.30 -9.22 14.23
N ALA A 571 -10.57 -8.36 14.92
CA ALA A 571 -9.20 -8.63 15.35
C ALA A 571 -9.05 -8.25 16.83
N TRP A 572 -8.37 -9.11 17.57
CA TRP A 572 -7.98 -8.86 18.94
C TRP A 572 -6.49 -9.12 19.11
N THR A 573 -5.77 -8.08 19.54
CA THR A 573 -4.34 -8.11 19.84
C THR A 573 -4.17 -7.33 21.14
N PRO A 574 -3.91 -7.98 22.27
CA PRO A 574 -3.80 -7.34 23.58
C PRO A 574 -2.55 -6.48 23.73
#